data_37d3c51bbf025a501c785a7930db6e2d
#
_entry.id   37d3c51bbf025a501c785a7930db6e2d
#
_cell.length_a   1.000
_cell.length_b   1.000
_cell.length_c   1.000
_cell.angle_alpha   90.00
_cell.angle_beta   90.00
_cell.angle_gamma   90.00
#
_symmetry.space_group_name_H-M   'P 1'
#
loop_
_entity.id
_entity.type
_entity.pdbx_description
1 polymer ?
#
loop_
_entity_poly.entity_id
_entity_poly.type
_entity_poly.pdbx_seq_one_letter_code
_entity_poly.pdbx_strand_id
1 'polypeptide(L)'
;MNCLLELAIARQLLDSRDFFFLQIGAFDGETRDPLYQAVRKYGLSGVLVEPQQPAFKRLRENYKDQPQLQFVNAAISDRNEERIMYTRRDGNCTAASFDKQHLLKHSIPEEDIIAQPTPCLTFQELLKRSGREHVDLLQIDAEGADFAILKMVDFEHFRPSIVRYEQLHMSRSERDEVARRLVQNGYQLHADRMDVTAIQRAA
;
A
#
# COMPACT_ATOMS: atom_id res chain seq x y z
N MET A 1 12.06 10.21 -6.09
CA MET A 1 12.38 9.09 -5.16
C MET A 1 12.40 9.63 -3.74
N ASN A 2 11.72 8.98 -2.81
CA ASN A 2 11.78 9.39 -1.39
C ASN A 2 13.11 8.90 -0.79
N CYS A 3 14.06 9.84 -0.60
CA CYS A 3 15.42 9.53 -0.14
C CYS A 3 15.43 8.74 1.20
N LEU A 4 14.49 9.05 2.11
CA LEU A 4 14.40 8.36 3.39
C LEU A 4 14.00 6.90 3.24
N LEU A 5 12.99 6.61 2.39
CA LEU A 5 12.56 5.24 2.14
C LEU A 5 13.67 4.40 1.51
N GLU A 6 14.37 4.94 0.51
CA GLU A 6 15.50 4.23 -0.11
C GLU A 6 16.63 3.96 0.87
N LEU A 7 16.97 4.92 1.72
CA LEU A 7 17.99 4.74 2.77
C LEU A 7 17.55 3.67 3.80
N ALA A 8 16.29 3.65 4.20
CA ALA A 8 15.77 2.66 5.12
C ALA A 8 15.82 1.25 4.52
N ILE A 9 15.42 1.09 3.24
CA ILE A 9 15.53 -0.17 2.50
C ILE A 9 17.00 -0.60 2.40
N ALA A 10 17.88 0.29 1.96
CA ALA A 10 19.30 -0.01 1.81
C ALA A 10 19.94 -0.45 3.14
N ARG A 11 19.58 0.20 4.26
CA ARG A 11 20.04 -0.20 5.58
C ARG A 11 19.55 -1.61 5.94
N GLN A 12 18.26 -1.90 5.73
CA GLN A 12 17.70 -3.22 6.04
C GLN A 12 18.39 -4.33 5.22
N LEU A 13 18.75 -4.04 3.97
CA LEU A 13 19.49 -4.96 3.11
C LEU A 13 20.92 -5.26 3.57
N LEU A 14 21.52 -4.41 4.40
CA LEU A 14 22.81 -4.70 5.05
C LEU A 14 22.67 -5.78 6.14
N ASP A 15 21.53 -5.80 6.83
CA ASP A 15 21.26 -6.71 7.92
C ASP A 15 20.65 -8.04 7.42
N SER A 16 19.84 -7.98 6.36
CA SER A 16 19.21 -9.16 5.73
C SER A 16 19.13 -9.02 4.21
N ARG A 17 19.51 -10.07 3.47
CA ARG A 17 19.34 -10.13 2.01
C ARG A 17 17.95 -10.65 1.58
N ASP A 18 17.18 -11.23 2.48
CA ASP A 18 15.81 -11.73 2.21
C ASP A 18 14.77 -10.65 2.54
N PHE A 19 14.92 -9.50 1.89
CA PHE A 19 13.98 -8.38 2.05
C PHE A 19 12.65 -8.70 1.36
N PHE A 20 11.56 -8.57 2.11
CA PHE A 20 10.22 -8.82 1.59
C PHE A 20 9.27 -7.65 1.90
N PHE A 21 8.50 -7.22 0.90
CA PHE A 21 7.55 -6.13 1.06
C PHE A 21 6.11 -6.53 0.74
N LEU A 22 5.15 -5.83 1.36
CA LEU A 22 3.75 -5.78 0.97
C LEU A 22 3.41 -4.36 0.53
N GLN A 23 2.91 -4.21 -0.68
CA GLN A 23 2.44 -2.94 -1.22
C GLN A 23 0.94 -3.03 -1.51
N ILE A 24 0.15 -2.19 -0.85
CA ILE A 24 -1.30 -2.09 -0.99
C ILE A 24 -1.60 -0.78 -1.72
N GLY A 25 -2.29 -0.85 -2.86
CA GLY A 25 -2.52 0.26 -3.77
C GLY A 25 -1.31 0.49 -4.70
N ALA A 26 -0.92 -0.56 -5.43
CA ALA A 26 0.27 -0.50 -6.29
C ALA A 26 0.02 0.20 -7.63
N PHE A 27 -1.24 0.48 -7.99
CA PHE A 27 -1.66 1.05 -9.28
C PHE A 27 -1.02 0.31 -10.47
N ASP A 28 -0.22 0.98 -11.29
CA ASP A 28 0.52 0.36 -12.40
C ASP A 28 1.97 -0.02 -12.02
N GLY A 29 2.36 0.22 -10.77
CA GLY A 29 3.67 -0.11 -10.23
C GLY A 29 4.83 0.76 -10.71
N GLU A 30 4.56 1.81 -11.50
CA GLU A 30 5.57 2.72 -12.04
C GLU A 30 5.20 4.19 -11.80
N THR A 31 3.97 4.56 -12.11
CA THR A 31 3.48 5.95 -12.03
C THR A 31 3.46 6.42 -10.58
N ARG A 32 4.37 7.31 -10.22
CA ARG A 32 4.54 7.86 -8.85
C ARG A 32 4.81 6.79 -7.78
N ASP A 33 5.16 5.57 -8.17
CA ASP A 33 5.43 4.50 -7.22
C ASP A 33 6.81 4.72 -6.55
N PRO A 34 6.86 4.88 -5.22
CA PRO A 34 8.11 5.08 -4.50
C PRO A 34 9.01 3.84 -4.49
N LEU A 35 8.43 2.63 -4.72
CA LEU A 35 9.18 1.37 -4.68
C LEU A 35 9.72 0.94 -6.05
N TYR A 36 9.19 1.45 -7.16
CA TYR A 36 9.56 1.00 -8.51
C TYR A 36 11.07 0.89 -8.74
N GLN A 37 11.79 1.98 -8.44
CA GLN A 37 13.24 2.02 -8.62
C GLN A 37 13.98 1.09 -7.64
N ALA A 38 13.51 1.01 -6.39
CA ALA A 38 14.13 0.16 -5.38
C ALA A 38 13.94 -1.34 -5.70
N VAL A 39 12.75 -1.74 -6.13
CA VAL A 39 12.47 -3.12 -6.57
C VAL A 39 13.42 -3.54 -7.68
N ARG A 40 13.56 -2.72 -8.72
CA ARG A 40 14.44 -3.02 -9.86
C ARG A 40 15.93 -2.96 -9.49
N LYS A 41 16.34 -1.98 -8.70
CA LYS A 41 17.74 -1.77 -8.31
C LYS A 41 18.26 -2.87 -7.39
N TYR A 42 17.43 -3.30 -6.45
CA TYR A 42 17.86 -4.23 -5.41
C TYR A 42 17.30 -5.65 -5.57
N GLY A 43 16.44 -5.88 -6.57
CA GLY A 43 15.81 -7.19 -6.79
C GLY A 43 14.88 -7.60 -5.65
N LEU A 44 14.11 -6.66 -5.08
CA LEU A 44 13.29 -6.92 -3.90
C LEU A 44 12.18 -7.90 -4.21
N SER A 45 11.90 -8.80 -3.26
CA SER A 45 10.76 -9.72 -3.30
C SER A 45 9.56 -9.12 -2.59
N GLY A 46 8.34 -9.39 -3.07
CA GLY A 46 7.16 -8.84 -2.41
C GLY A 46 5.83 -9.20 -3.07
N VAL A 47 4.77 -8.69 -2.47
CA VAL A 47 3.39 -8.77 -2.98
C VAL A 47 2.90 -7.37 -3.30
N LEU A 48 2.36 -7.20 -4.51
CA LEU A 48 1.72 -5.96 -4.97
C LEU A 48 0.22 -6.20 -5.12
N VAL A 49 -0.57 -5.36 -4.46
CA VAL A 49 -2.04 -5.45 -4.42
C VAL A 49 -2.63 -4.26 -5.14
N GLU A 50 -3.46 -4.51 -6.15
CA GLU A 50 -4.15 -3.47 -6.90
C GLU A 50 -5.56 -3.95 -7.29
N PRO A 51 -6.63 -3.25 -6.86
CA PRO A 51 -8.00 -3.65 -7.14
C PRO A 51 -8.47 -3.38 -8.57
N GLN A 52 -7.99 -2.31 -9.20
CA GLN A 52 -8.46 -1.90 -10.53
C GLN A 52 -7.86 -2.79 -11.62
N GLN A 53 -8.70 -3.57 -12.29
CA GLN A 53 -8.26 -4.52 -13.32
C GLN A 53 -7.39 -3.89 -14.44
N PRO A 54 -7.68 -2.67 -14.97
CA PRO A 54 -6.82 -2.06 -15.97
C PRO A 54 -5.43 -1.67 -15.43
N ALA A 55 -5.36 -1.13 -14.22
CA ALA A 55 -4.10 -0.80 -13.55
C ALA A 55 -3.31 -2.07 -13.21
N PHE A 56 -3.98 -3.09 -12.69
CA PHE A 56 -3.38 -4.40 -12.39
C PHE A 56 -2.75 -5.07 -13.62
N LYS A 57 -3.37 -4.95 -14.81
CA LYS A 57 -2.76 -5.45 -16.05
C LYS A 57 -1.46 -4.73 -16.39
N ARG A 58 -1.45 -3.39 -16.24
CA ARG A 58 -0.23 -2.59 -16.45
C ARG A 58 0.84 -2.92 -15.40
N LEU A 59 0.45 -3.06 -14.13
CA LEU A 59 1.32 -3.48 -13.04
C LEU A 59 2.09 -4.77 -13.38
N ARG A 60 1.38 -5.79 -13.83
CA ARG A 60 2.00 -7.05 -14.23
C ARG A 60 2.90 -6.93 -15.46
N GLU A 61 2.56 -6.07 -16.40
CA GLU A 61 3.41 -5.84 -17.60
C GLU A 61 4.68 -5.08 -17.22
N ASN A 62 4.59 -4.06 -16.36
CA ASN A 62 5.73 -3.26 -15.92
C ASN A 62 6.74 -4.06 -15.09
N TYR A 63 6.29 -5.15 -14.47
CA TYR A 63 7.15 -6.04 -13.66
C TYR A 63 7.28 -7.46 -14.24
N LYS A 64 7.01 -7.67 -15.52
CA LYS A 64 7.04 -9.00 -16.16
C LYS A 64 8.41 -9.69 -16.09
N ASP A 65 9.48 -8.92 -15.93
CA ASP A 65 10.86 -9.36 -15.79
C ASP A 65 11.29 -9.58 -14.31
N GLN A 66 10.36 -9.49 -13.36
CA GLN A 66 10.60 -9.61 -11.92
C GLN A 66 9.87 -10.84 -11.34
N PRO A 67 10.40 -12.09 -11.56
CA PRO A 67 9.69 -13.31 -11.17
C PRO A 67 9.55 -13.51 -9.67
N GLN A 68 10.28 -12.75 -8.84
CA GLN A 68 10.20 -12.78 -7.38
C GLN A 68 9.00 -11.99 -6.81
N LEU A 69 8.22 -11.32 -7.67
CA LEU A 69 7.04 -10.57 -7.27
C LEU A 69 5.76 -11.42 -7.40
N GLN A 70 4.88 -11.23 -6.44
CA GLN A 70 3.51 -11.77 -6.47
C GLN A 70 2.52 -10.64 -6.69
N PHE A 71 1.43 -10.91 -7.42
CA PHE A 71 0.43 -9.91 -7.76
C PHE A 71 -0.95 -10.36 -7.29
N VAL A 72 -1.68 -9.49 -6.62
CA VAL A 72 -3.02 -9.75 -6.08
C VAL A 72 -3.99 -8.70 -6.61
N ASN A 73 -4.97 -9.13 -7.41
CA ASN A 73 -6.02 -8.24 -7.90
C ASN A 73 -7.19 -8.23 -6.91
N ALA A 74 -7.10 -7.42 -5.89
CA ALA A 74 -8.11 -7.23 -4.85
C ALA A 74 -7.92 -5.88 -4.15
N ALA A 75 -8.94 -5.42 -3.45
CA ALA A 75 -8.83 -4.38 -2.43
C ALA A 75 -8.62 -5.00 -1.04
N ILE A 76 -8.10 -4.23 -0.10
CA ILE A 76 -8.03 -4.64 1.31
C ILE A 76 -9.21 -4.04 2.07
N SER A 77 -9.95 -4.89 2.80
CA SER A 77 -11.16 -4.56 3.53
C SER A 77 -11.24 -5.35 4.84
N ASP A 78 -12.24 -5.05 5.66
CA ASP A 78 -12.51 -5.75 6.91
C ASP A 78 -13.06 -7.18 6.73
N ARG A 79 -13.46 -7.55 5.50
CA ARG A 79 -14.02 -8.88 5.15
C ARG A 79 -13.52 -9.35 3.79
N ASN A 80 -13.49 -10.69 3.66
CA ASN A 80 -13.30 -11.35 2.36
C ASN A 80 -14.66 -11.39 1.65
N GLU A 81 -14.91 -10.46 0.76
CA GLU A 81 -16.19 -10.30 0.05
C GLU A 81 -15.98 -9.63 -1.31
N GLU A 82 -17.04 -9.45 -2.07
CA GLU A 82 -17.05 -8.58 -3.23
C GLU A 82 -17.77 -7.26 -2.88
N ARG A 83 -17.15 -6.12 -3.19
CA ARG A 83 -17.73 -4.79 -2.99
C ARG A 83 -17.73 -3.98 -4.27
N ILE A 84 -18.63 -3.02 -4.35
CA ILE A 84 -18.64 -2.07 -5.46
C ILE A 84 -17.58 -0.99 -5.20
N MET A 85 -16.59 -0.91 -6.09
CA MET A 85 -15.62 0.18 -6.14
C MET A 85 -15.97 1.13 -7.28
N TYR A 86 -15.83 2.43 -7.03
CA TYR A 86 -15.99 3.47 -8.04
C TYR A 86 -14.63 3.80 -8.63
N THR A 87 -14.58 3.86 -9.96
CA THR A 87 -13.37 4.18 -10.71
C THR A 87 -13.73 4.97 -11.97
N ARG A 88 -12.73 5.47 -12.68
CA ARG A 88 -12.95 6.16 -13.96
C ARG A 88 -13.07 5.15 -15.10
N ARG A 89 -13.98 5.43 -16.05
CA ARG A 89 -14.30 4.56 -17.20
C ARG A 89 -13.09 4.19 -18.05
N ASP A 90 -12.11 5.08 -18.19
CA ASP A 90 -10.88 4.83 -18.96
C ASP A 90 -9.88 3.91 -18.22
N GLY A 91 -10.16 3.52 -16.97
CA GLY A 91 -9.29 2.66 -16.17
C GLY A 91 -7.99 3.33 -15.74
N ASN A 92 -7.89 4.65 -15.85
CA ASN A 92 -6.74 5.43 -15.42
C ASN A 92 -7.13 6.35 -14.25
N CYS A 93 -7.44 5.76 -13.11
CA CYS A 93 -7.94 6.47 -11.94
C CYS A 93 -7.07 6.18 -10.72
N THR A 94 -6.24 7.13 -10.32
CA THR A 94 -5.49 7.04 -9.06
C THR A 94 -6.37 7.26 -7.83
N ALA A 95 -7.57 7.84 -7.99
CA ALA A 95 -8.52 8.12 -6.92
C ALA A 95 -9.68 7.10 -6.81
N ALA A 96 -9.47 5.85 -7.26
CA ALA A 96 -10.51 4.83 -7.15
C ALA A 96 -10.82 4.50 -5.68
N SER A 97 -12.12 4.43 -5.33
CA SER A 97 -12.55 4.33 -3.94
C SER A 97 -13.87 3.59 -3.81
N PHE A 98 -14.14 3.05 -2.63
CA PHE A 98 -15.48 2.55 -2.25
C PHE A 98 -16.47 3.69 -1.97
N ASP A 99 -16.00 4.93 -1.84
CA ASP A 99 -16.84 6.12 -1.71
C ASP A 99 -16.85 6.92 -3.04
N LYS A 100 -18.01 6.94 -3.72
CA LYS A 100 -18.19 7.72 -4.95
C LYS A 100 -17.89 9.22 -4.75
N GLN A 101 -18.17 9.75 -3.55
CA GLN A 101 -17.91 11.14 -3.23
C GLN A 101 -16.42 11.49 -3.23
N HIS A 102 -15.57 10.51 -2.97
CA HIS A 102 -14.12 10.67 -3.08
C HIS A 102 -13.71 11.06 -4.50
N LEU A 103 -14.23 10.35 -5.52
CA LEU A 103 -13.93 10.65 -6.93
C LEU A 103 -14.45 12.04 -7.34
N LEU A 104 -15.65 12.39 -6.90
CA LEU A 104 -16.23 13.72 -7.18
C LEU A 104 -15.39 14.86 -6.57
N LYS A 105 -14.85 14.68 -5.36
CA LYS A 105 -13.91 15.63 -4.72
C LYS A 105 -12.61 15.77 -5.52
N HIS A 106 -12.19 14.74 -6.22
CA HIS A 106 -11.04 14.76 -7.13
C HIS A 106 -11.39 15.29 -8.53
N SER A 107 -12.55 15.97 -8.68
CA SER A 107 -13.00 16.60 -9.93
C SER A 107 -13.16 15.61 -11.10
N ILE A 108 -13.46 14.34 -10.82
CA ILE A 108 -13.81 13.37 -11.84
C ILE A 108 -15.28 13.56 -12.19
N PRO A 109 -15.62 13.85 -13.48
CA PRO A 109 -17.01 14.03 -13.90
C PRO A 109 -17.86 12.79 -13.58
N GLU A 110 -19.10 13.02 -13.13
CA GLU A 110 -19.96 11.90 -12.72
C GLU A 110 -20.26 10.91 -13.85
N GLU A 111 -20.38 11.39 -15.09
CA GLU A 111 -20.55 10.59 -16.30
C GLU A 111 -19.35 9.67 -16.60
N ASP A 112 -18.16 10.01 -16.11
CA ASP A 112 -16.96 9.20 -16.26
C ASP A 112 -16.79 8.17 -15.14
N ILE A 113 -17.56 8.27 -14.05
CA ILE A 113 -17.48 7.34 -12.93
C ILE A 113 -18.28 6.08 -13.25
N ILE A 114 -17.64 4.93 -13.10
CA ILE A 114 -18.29 3.62 -13.19
C ILE A 114 -18.19 2.88 -11.86
N ALA A 115 -19.20 2.05 -11.61
CA ALA A 115 -19.24 1.11 -10.48
C ALA A 115 -18.73 -0.26 -10.96
N GLN A 116 -17.74 -0.81 -10.27
CA GLN A 116 -17.10 -2.08 -10.62
C GLN A 116 -17.13 -3.03 -9.42
N PRO A 117 -17.67 -4.27 -9.57
CA PRO A 117 -17.46 -5.31 -8.57
C PRO A 117 -15.97 -5.60 -8.40
N THR A 118 -15.52 -5.59 -7.14
CA THR A 118 -14.10 -5.70 -6.80
C THR A 118 -13.92 -6.70 -5.66
N PRO A 119 -13.12 -7.76 -5.86
CA PRO A 119 -12.78 -8.67 -4.80
C PRO A 119 -12.08 -7.94 -3.64
N CYS A 120 -12.48 -8.25 -2.41
CA CYS A 120 -11.87 -7.72 -1.20
C CYS A 120 -11.27 -8.85 -0.36
N LEU A 121 -10.13 -8.57 0.23
CA LEU A 121 -9.44 -9.47 1.15
C LEU A 121 -9.20 -8.76 2.48
N THR A 122 -9.22 -9.52 3.57
CA THR A 122 -8.70 -9.01 4.83
C THR A 122 -7.18 -8.92 4.80
N PHE A 123 -6.61 -8.08 5.65
CA PHE A 123 -5.16 -7.97 5.81
C PHE A 123 -4.54 -9.33 6.21
N GLN A 124 -5.21 -10.09 7.09
CA GLN A 124 -4.77 -11.43 7.49
C GLN A 124 -4.78 -12.42 6.32
N GLU A 125 -5.78 -12.37 5.46
CA GLU A 125 -5.81 -13.22 4.26
C GLU A 125 -4.69 -12.85 3.28
N LEU A 126 -4.36 -11.56 3.13
CA LEU A 126 -3.22 -11.11 2.35
C LEU A 126 -1.91 -11.67 2.92
N LEU A 127 -1.67 -11.56 4.23
CA LEU A 127 -0.49 -12.11 4.90
C LEU A 127 -0.38 -13.63 4.67
N LYS A 128 -1.48 -14.36 4.84
CA LYS A 128 -1.51 -15.80 4.57
C LYS A 128 -1.12 -16.13 3.12
N ARG A 129 -1.64 -15.38 2.15
CA ARG A 129 -1.33 -15.57 0.72
C ARG A 129 0.12 -15.23 0.38
N SER A 130 0.73 -14.30 1.09
CA SER A 130 2.14 -13.97 0.88
C SER A 130 3.08 -15.14 1.19
N GLY A 131 2.64 -16.08 2.04
CA GLY A 131 3.45 -17.21 2.50
C GLY A 131 4.64 -16.80 3.36
N ARG A 132 4.64 -15.57 3.90
CA ARG A 132 5.74 -15.01 4.69
C ARG A 132 5.31 -14.76 6.13
N GLU A 133 6.16 -15.16 7.06
CA GLU A 133 6.01 -14.85 8.48
C GLU A 133 6.58 -13.47 8.82
N HIS A 134 7.60 -13.04 8.06
CA HIS A 134 8.26 -11.75 8.23
C HIS A 134 8.09 -10.88 6.98
N VAL A 135 7.84 -9.60 7.21
CA VAL A 135 7.74 -8.55 6.19
C VAL A 135 8.59 -7.38 6.64
N ASP A 136 9.49 -6.91 5.78
CA ASP A 136 10.38 -5.79 6.10
C ASP A 136 9.72 -4.43 5.85
N LEU A 137 8.88 -4.34 4.81
CA LEU A 137 8.20 -3.11 4.46
C LEU A 137 6.71 -3.36 4.21
N LEU A 138 5.87 -2.62 4.91
CA LEU A 138 4.46 -2.44 4.58
C LEU A 138 4.27 -1.04 3.97
N GLN A 139 3.93 -1.00 2.68
CA GLN A 139 3.57 0.22 1.95
C GLN A 139 2.06 0.24 1.73
N ILE A 140 1.38 1.33 2.11
CA ILE A 140 -0.05 1.53 1.89
C ILE A 140 -0.23 2.88 1.17
N ASP A 141 -0.97 2.86 0.07
CA ASP A 141 -1.43 4.03 -0.66
C ASP A 141 -2.78 3.65 -1.31
N ALA A 142 -3.84 3.74 -0.52
CA ALA A 142 -5.15 3.19 -0.84
C ALA A 142 -6.23 4.27 -0.99
N GLU A 143 -5.81 5.50 -1.35
CA GLU A 143 -6.67 6.61 -1.74
C GLU A 143 -7.85 6.82 -0.76
N GLY A 144 -7.50 7.00 0.51
CA GLY A 144 -8.44 7.26 1.61
C GLY A 144 -8.88 6.03 2.40
N ALA A 145 -8.47 4.81 2.02
CA ALA A 145 -8.68 3.62 2.84
C ALA A 145 -7.52 3.32 3.81
N ASP A 146 -6.44 4.09 3.75
CA ASP A 146 -5.20 3.88 4.50
C ASP A 146 -5.43 3.73 6.00
N PHE A 147 -6.23 4.63 6.60
CA PHE A 147 -6.57 4.54 8.02
C PHE A 147 -7.27 3.24 8.38
N ALA A 148 -8.28 2.85 7.58
CA ALA A 148 -9.03 1.62 7.81
C ALA A 148 -8.14 0.38 7.69
N ILE A 149 -7.21 0.37 6.73
CA ILE A 149 -6.24 -0.71 6.53
C ILE A 149 -5.26 -0.76 7.71
N LEU A 150 -4.68 0.38 8.12
CA LEU A 150 -3.76 0.45 9.26
C LEU A 150 -4.41 -0.01 10.56
N LYS A 151 -5.71 0.21 10.76
CA LYS A 151 -6.45 -0.30 11.92
C LYS A 151 -6.53 -1.83 11.96
N MET A 152 -6.53 -2.51 10.82
CA MET A 152 -6.55 -3.97 10.75
C MET A 152 -5.19 -4.60 11.04
N VAL A 153 -4.10 -3.82 10.98
CA VAL A 153 -2.75 -4.30 11.26
C VAL A 153 -2.54 -4.43 12.76
N ASP A 154 -2.22 -5.61 13.22
CA ASP A 154 -1.81 -5.88 14.60
C ASP A 154 -0.31 -5.65 14.77
N PHE A 155 0.09 -4.41 15.09
CA PHE A 155 1.49 -4.04 15.26
C PHE A 155 2.17 -4.64 16.52
N GLU A 156 1.45 -5.34 17.39
CA GLU A 156 2.06 -6.08 18.49
C GLU A 156 2.70 -7.38 18.00
N HIS A 157 2.08 -8.03 17.01
CA HIS A 157 2.53 -9.31 16.46
C HIS A 157 3.11 -9.20 15.06
N PHE A 158 2.63 -8.25 14.26
CA PHE A 158 3.14 -7.97 12.91
C PHE A 158 3.94 -6.67 12.92
N ARG A 159 5.27 -6.79 12.87
CA ARG A 159 6.22 -5.68 13.05
C ARG A 159 7.16 -5.52 11.86
N PRO A 160 6.69 -5.00 10.72
CA PRO A 160 7.59 -4.67 9.61
C PRO A 160 8.62 -3.63 10.05
N SER A 161 9.85 -3.75 9.58
CA SER A 161 10.93 -2.79 9.89
C SER A 161 10.60 -1.38 9.43
N ILE A 162 9.82 -1.29 8.34
CA ILE A 162 9.38 -0.04 7.72
C ILE A 162 7.87 -0.11 7.48
N VAL A 163 7.14 0.92 7.88
CA VAL A 163 5.74 1.15 7.50
C VAL A 163 5.67 2.50 6.78
N ARG A 164 5.16 2.52 5.55
CA ARG A 164 4.91 3.76 4.82
C ARG A 164 3.45 3.83 4.42
N TYR A 165 2.81 4.97 4.62
CA TYR A 165 1.40 5.16 4.28
C TYR A 165 1.09 6.60 3.90
N GLU A 166 0.05 6.80 3.08
CA GLU A 166 -0.48 8.11 2.78
C GLU A 166 -1.33 8.64 3.94
N GLN A 167 -1.13 9.91 4.33
CA GLN A 167 -1.93 10.59 5.35
C GLN A 167 -2.80 11.73 4.80
N LEU A 168 -2.74 11.98 3.49
CA LEU A 168 -3.40 13.14 2.88
C LEU A 168 -4.90 13.15 3.12
N HIS A 169 -5.53 11.99 3.02
CA HIS A 169 -6.98 11.81 3.17
C HIS A 169 -7.45 11.53 4.61
N MET A 170 -6.52 11.45 5.56
CA MET A 170 -6.84 11.22 6.97
C MET A 170 -7.23 12.53 7.68
N SER A 171 -8.25 12.46 8.53
CA SER A 171 -8.55 13.51 9.51
C SER A 171 -7.42 13.65 10.53
N ARG A 172 -7.38 14.75 11.26
CA ARG A 172 -6.39 14.96 12.33
C ARG A 172 -6.46 13.86 13.39
N SER A 173 -7.66 13.47 13.81
CA SER A 173 -7.84 12.42 14.82
C SER A 173 -7.34 11.06 14.35
N GLU A 174 -7.53 10.72 13.08
CA GLU A 174 -7.02 9.48 12.49
C GLU A 174 -5.49 9.47 12.42
N ARG A 175 -4.87 10.58 12.00
CA ARG A 175 -3.40 10.73 12.01
C ARG A 175 -2.84 10.58 13.42
N ASP A 176 -3.45 11.22 14.41
CA ASP A 176 -3.02 11.16 15.82
C ASP A 176 -3.17 9.73 16.37
N GLU A 177 -4.22 8.99 15.98
CA GLU A 177 -4.44 7.60 16.38
C GLU A 177 -3.37 6.67 15.80
N VAL A 178 -3.14 6.73 14.48
CA VAL A 178 -2.12 5.90 13.80
C VAL A 178 -0.73 6.22 14.35
N ALA A 179 -0.38 7.50 14.49
CA ALA A 179 0.91 7.92 15.02
C ALA A 179 1.15 7.36 16.44
N ARG A 180 0.14 7.46 17.32
CA ARG A 180 0.22 6.91 18.68
C ARG A 180 0.44 5.40 18.67
N ARG A 181 -0.32 4.66 17.86
CA ARG A 181 -0.17 3.19 17.75
C ARG A 181 1.22 2.79 17.28
N LEU A 182 1.75 3.44 16.26
CA LEU A 182 3.09 3.16 15.75
C LEU A 182 4.17 3.49 16.78
N VAL A 183 4.10 4.66 17.43
CA VAL A 183 5.07 5.06 18.47
C VAL A 183 5.04 4.10 19.67
N GLN A 184 3.86 3.66 20.12
CA GLN A 184 3.71 2.67 21.19
C GLN A 184 4.32 1.32 20.83
N ASN A 185 4.35 0.97 19.54
CA ASN A 185 4.98 -0.24 19.02
C ASN A 185 6.46 -0.06 18.62
N GLY A 186 7.10 1.04 19.02
CA GLY A 186 8.54 1.24 18.89
C GLY A 186 8.98 1.90 17.58
N TYR A 187 8.06 2.45 16.79
CA TYR A 187 8.43 3.14 15.55
C TYR A 187 8.82 4.60 15.80
N GLN A 188 9.76 5.08 15.01
CA GLN A 188 10.07 6.49 14.82
C GLN A 188 9.40 6.98 13.53
N LEU A 189 8.66 8.09 13.61
CA LEU A 189 7.88 8.61 12.49
C LEU A 189 8.60 9.76 11.80
N HIS A 190 8.58 9.73 10.48
CA HIS A 190 9.03 10.81 9.60
C HIS A 190 7.88 11.13 8.66
N ALA A 191 7.24 12.27 8.89
CA ALA A 191 6.09 12.72 8.11
C ALA A 191 6.48 13.87 7.18
N ASP A 192 5.99 13.81 5.95
CA ASP A 192 5.89 14.96 5.08
C ASP A 192 4.40 15.36 4.90
N ARG A 193 4.09 16.18 3.91
CA ARG A 193 2.71 16.63 3.69
C ARG A 193 1.77 15.49 3.29
N MET A 194 2.25 14.52 2.54
CA MET A 194 1.43 13.46 1.95
C MET A 194 1.59 12.14 2.68
N ASP A 195 2.81 11.81 3.05
CA ASP A 195 3.20 10.48 3.50
C ASP A 195 3.83 10.47 4.89
N VAL A 196 3.73 9.35 5.54
CA VAL A 196 4.50 9.01 6.75
C VAL A 196 5.35 7.79 6.47
N THR A 197 6.63 7.87 6.78
CA THR A 197 7.53 6.73 6.85
C THR A 197 7.87 6.47 8.32
N ALA A 198 7.41 5.33 8.84
CA ALA A 198 7.68 4.87 10.18
C ALA A 198 8.76 3.78 10.14
N ILE A 199 9.83 3.95 10.91
CA ILE A 199 10.97 3.03 10.94
C ILE A 199 11.07 2.47 12.35
N GLN A 200 11.16 1.14 12.47
CA GLN A 200 11.32 0.49 13.77
C GLN A 200 12.67 0.88 14.38
N ARG A 201 12.65 1.25 15.65
CA ARG A 201 13.89 1.54 16.39
C ARG A 201 14.70 0.25 16.52
N ALA A 202 15.99 0.33 16.30
CA ALA A 202 16.90 -0.74 16.70
C ALA A 202 16.77 -0.98 18.22
N ALA A 203 16.65 -2.26 18.60
CA ALA A 203 16.60 -2.67 19.99
C ALA A 203 17.93 -2.35 20.70
#